data_3c7bc12df6b97d5d6a1fb2a8d51b9d2c
#
_entry.id   3c7bc12df6b97d5d6a1fb2a8d51b9d2c
#
_cell.length_a   1.000
_cell.length_b   1.000
_cell.length_c   1.000
_cell.angle_alpha   90.00
_cell.angle_beta   90.00
_cell.angle_gamma   90.00
#
_symmetry.space_group_name_H-M   'P 1'
#
loop_
_entity.id
_entity.type
_entity.pdbx_description
1 polymer ?
#
loop_
_entity_poly.entity_id
_entity_poly.type
_entity_poly.pdbx_seq_one_letter_code
_entity_poly.pdbx_strand_id
1 'polypeptide(L)'
;MYEIIQKLHSGWAYLAFLVLVIAVVNSFVGLFSKKDFTERDRKIALFALAGIHTQLLIGFVVYFVSPLGFSALGQMKDAALRLTSLEHPLMNIIGIVLITIGWMKHKKLTTSESKFKTFSIYYGLGLALILSKIPWGSWFD
;
A
#
# COMPACT_ATOMS: atom_id res chain seq x y z
N MET A 1 -18.89 16.40 4.61
CA MET A 1 -17.62 15.96 5.28
C MET A 1 -17.15 14.62 4.72
N TYR A 2 -17.98 13.59 4.82
CA TYR A 2 -17.61 12.24 4.33
C TYR A 2 -17.19 12.24 2.86
N GLU A 3 -17.92 12.89 1.98
CA GLU A 3 -17.63 12.91 0.54
C GLU A 3 -16.26 13.51 0.22
N ILE A 4 -15.86 14.57 0.93
CA ILE A 4 -14.58 15.22 0.75
C ILE A 4 -13.46 14.29 1.16
N ILE A 5 -13.61 13.62 2.31
CA ILE A 5 -12.62 12.68 2.84
C ILE A 5 -12.50 11.46 1.92
N GLN A 6 -13.61 10.94 1.41
CA GLN A 6 -13.63 9.84 0.46
C GLN A 6 -12.88 10.20 -0.83
N LYS A 7 -13.13 11.39 -1.37
CA LYS A 7 -12.42 11.87 -2.57
C LYS A 7 -10.94 12.05 -2.32
N LEU A 8 -10.55 12.50 -1.13
CA LEU A 8 -9.16 12.61 -0.75
C LEU A 8 -8.52 11.23 -0.68
N HIS A 9 -9.20 10.26 -0.08
CA HIS A 9 -8.73 8.87 0.00
C HIS A 9 -8.52 8.27 -1.39
N SER A 10 -9.50 8.43 -2.29
CA SER A 10 -9.42 7.93 -3.66
C SER A 10 -8.36 8.64 -4.48
N GLY A 11 -8.27 9.97 -4.37
CA GLY A 11 -7.29 10.76 -5.11
C GLY A 11 -5.86 10.46 -4.66
N TRP A 12 -5.62 10.38 -3.36
CA TRP A 12 -4.31 10.03 -2.82
C TRP A 12 -3.91 8.60 -3.19
N ALA A 13 -4.88 7.70 -3.33
CA ALA A 13 -4.63 6.32 -3.74
C ALA A 13 -3.92 6.26 -5.10
N TYR A 14 -4.32 7.07 -6.07
CA TYR A 14 -3.65 7.10 -7.38
C TYR A 14 -2.16 7.43 -7.23
N LEU A 15 -1.85 8.46 -6.45
CA LEU A 15 -0.45 8.86 -6.22
C LEU A 15 0.32 7.79 -5.45
N ALA A 16 -0.25 7.28 -4.37
CA ALA A 16 0.39 6.26 -3.54
C ALA A 16 0.66 4.98 -4.33
N PHE A 17 -0.30 4.52 -5.15
CA PHE A 17 -0.10 3.36 -6.01
C PHE A 17 0.95 3.60 -7.08
N LEU A 18 0.94 4.76 -7.71
CA LEU A 18 1.94 5.08 -8.74
C LEU A 18 3.34 4.97 -8.16
N VAL A 19 3.59 5.60 -7.02
CA VAL A 19 4.91 5.60 -6.40
C VAL A 19 5.28 4.20 -5.90
N LEU A 20 4.33 3.44 -5.37
CA LEU A 20 4.57 2.08 -4.92
C LEU A 20 4.92 1.15 -6.10
N VAL A 21 4.20 1.25 -7.21
CA VAL A 21 4.50 0.48 -8.42
C VAL A 21 5.88 0.85 -8.95
N ILE A 22 6.22 2.14 -8.98
CA ILE A 22 7.56 2.59 -9.38
C ILE A 22 8.62 1.97 -8.48
N ALA A 23 8.41 1.95 -7.17
CA ALA A 23 9.36 1.37 -6.22
C ALA A 23 9.54 -0.13 -6.44
N VAL A 24 8.45 -0.87 -6.69
CA VAL A 24 8.52 -2.31 -6.97
C VAL A 24 9.26 -2.58 -8.27
N VAL A 25 8.90 -1.89 -9.35
CA VAL A 25 9.56 -2.06 -10.66
C VAL A 25 11.04 -1.69 -10.55
N ASN A 26 11.37 -0.56 -9.91
CA ASN A 26 12.75 -0.15 -9.70
C ASN A 26 13.57 -1.21 -8.97
N SER A 27 12.98 -1.86 -7.96
CA SER A 27 13.66 -2.89 -7.19
C SER A 27 13.91 -4.15 -8.01
N PHE A 28 12.94 -4.60 -8.81
CA PHE A 28 13.13 -5.74 -9.71
C PHE A 28 14.17 -5.45 -10.78
N VAL A 29 14.11 -4.26 -11.39
CA VAL A 29 15.12 -3.86 -12.40
C VAL A 29 16.51 -3.84 -11.77
N GLY A 30 16.66 -3.26 -10.58
CA GLY A 30 17.94 -3.23 -9.87
C GLY A 30 18.46 -4.62 -9.55
N LEU A 31 17.58 -5.51 -9.10
CA LEU A 31 17.94 -6.89 -8.77
C LEU A 31 18.43 -7.67 -10.00
N PHE A 32 17.65 -7.65 -11.07
CA PHE A 32 17.94 -8.45 -12.24
C PHE A 32 19.07 -7.88 -13.11
N SER A 33 19.26 -6.57 -13.14
CA SER A 33 20.36 -5.94 -13.86
C SER A 33 21.63 -5.78 -13.02
N LYS A 34 21.63 -6.27 -11.78
CA LYS A 34 22.78 -6.24 -10.88
C LYS A 34 23.37 -4.86 -10.67
N LYS A 35 22.48 -3.85 -10.56
CA LYS A 35 22.89 -2.46 -10.31
C LYS A 35 23.36 -2.27 -8.87
N ASP A 36 24.13 -1.21 -8.65
CA ASP A 36 24.39 -0.71 -7.31
C ASP A 36 23.14 -0.05 -6.74
N PHE A 37 22.88 -0.32 -5.46
CA PHE A 37 21.80 0.36 -4.74
C PHE A 37 22.28 1.74 -4.30
N THR A 38 21.61 2.77 -4.79
CA THR A 38 22.00 4.16 -4.56
C THR A 38 21.01 4.88 -3.65
N GLU A 39 21.38 6.09 -3.24
CA GLU A 39 20.49 6.95 -2.46
C GLU A 39 19.18 7.27 -3.20
N ARG A 40 19.22 7.34 -4.54
CA ARG A 40 18.00 7.49 -5.34
C ARG A 40 17.05 6.32 -5.16
N ASP A 41 17.57 5.10 -5.15
CA ASP A 41 16.76 3.89 -4.92
C ASP A 41 16.14 3.90 -3.52
N ARG A 42 16.91 4.31 -2.52
CA ARG A 42 16.41 4.45 -1.15
C ARG A 42 15.28 5.48 -1.07
N LYS A 43 15.44 6.62 -1.73
CA LYS A 43 14.42 7.68 -1.73
C LYS A 43 13.14 7.24 -2.42
N ILE A 44 13.22 6.50 -3.51
CA ILE A 44 12.04 5.95 -4.18
C ILE A 44 11.26 5.05 -3.21
N ALA A 45 11.96 4.17 -2.51
CA ALA A 45 11.33 3.29 -1.51
C ALA A 45 10.74 4.09 -0.34
N LEU A 46 11.42 5.16 0.09
CA LEU A 46 10.94 6.03 1.16
C LEU A 46 9.66 6.78 0.77
N PHE A 47 9.61 7.33 -0.44
CA PHE A 47 8.41 8.03 -0.92
C PHE A 47 7.22 7.07 -1.04
N ALA A 48 7.45 5.83 -1.49
CA ALA A 48 6.41 4.81 -1.52
C ALA A 48 5.90 4.50 -0.11
N LEU A 49 6.80 4.32 0.84
CA LEU A 49 6.47 4.08 2.24
C LEU A 49 5.64 5.22 2.83
N ALA A 50 6.09 6.47 2.63
CA ALA A 50 5.41 7.66 3.14
C ALA A 50 4.01 7.81 2.50
N GLY A 51 3.90 7.58 1.20
CA GLY A 51 2.63 7.65 0.48
C GLY A 51 1.62 6.65 1.00
N ILE A 52 2.06 5.42 1.24
CA ILE A 52 1.19 4.34 1.75
C ILE A 52 0.81 4.59 3.22
N HIS A 53 1.74 5.06 4.05
CA HIS A 53 1.42 5.40 5.45
C HIS A 53 0.42 6.55 5.52
N THR A 54 0.57 7.57 4.68
CA THR A 54 -0.39 8.67 4.58
C THR A 54 -1.76 8.17 4.15
N GLN A 55 -1.80 7.27 3.17
CA GLN A 55 -3.04 6.66 2.72
C GLN A 55 -3.72 5.85 3.82
N LEU A 56 -2.94 5.17 4.66
CA LEU A 56 -3.47 4.44 5.80
C LEU A 56 -4.16 5.38 6.79
N LEU A 57 -3.54 6.52 7.10
CA LEU A 57 -4.13 7.52 7.99
C LEU A 57 -5.43 8.09 7.43
N ILE A 58 -5.44 8.46 6.16
CA ILE A 58 -6.65 8.93 5.48
C ILE A 58 -7.71 7.82 5.50
N GLY A 59 -7.30 6.57 5.25
CA GLY A 59 -8.18 5.41 5.25
C GLY A 59 -8.84 5.16 6.60
N PHE A 60 -8.13 5.36 7.71
CA PHE A 60 -8.73 5.25 9.04
C PHE A 60 -9.82 6.28 9.25
N VAL A 61 -9.60 7.52 8.82
CA VAL A 61 -10.63 8.57 8.93
C VAL A 61 -11.86 8.18 8.11
N VAL A 62 -11.66 7.77 6.85
CA VAL A 62 -12.76 7.30 5.98
C VAL A 62 -13.50 6.13 6.64
N TYR A 63 -12.76 5.20 7.21
CA TYR A 63 -13.33 3.99 7.82
C TYR A 63 -14.36 4.33 8.90
N PHE A 64 -14.07 5.31 9.74
CA PHE A 64 -14.96 5.65 10.85
C PHE A 64 -16.08 6.60 10.45
N VAL A 65 -15.92 7.40 9.39
CA VAL A 65 -16.98 8.34 8.97
C VAL A 65 -17.85 7.78 7.84
N SER A 66 -17.41 6.73 7.15
CA SER A 66 -18.13 6.13 6.03
C SER A 66 -19.20 5.17 6.51
N PRO A 67 -20.38 5.13 5.84
CA PRO A 67 -21.35 4.07 6.10
C PRO A 67 -20.88 2.68 5.65
N LEU A 68 -19.81 2.61 4.85
CA LEU A 68 -19.25 1.36 4.31
C LEU A 68 -18.12 0.79 5.16
N GLY A 69 -17.67 1.51 6.19
CA GLY A 69 -16.57 1.10 7.05
C GLY A 69 -17.06 0.48 8.36
N PHE A 70 -16.62 1.06 9.46
CA PHE A 70 -16.90 0.53 10.81
C PHE A 70 -18.38 0.22 11.05
N SER A 71 -19.28 1.11 10.63
CA SER A 71 -20.72 0.93 10.82
C SER A 71 -21.30 -0.23 10.02
N ALA A 72 -20.60 -0.75 9.02
CA ALA A 72 -21.05 -1.89 8.21
C ALA A 72 -20.51 -3.24 8.71
N LEU A 73 -19.72 -3.27 9.78
CA LEU A 73 -19.12 -4.52 10.29
C LEU A 73 -20.14 -5.58 10.72
N GLY A 74 -21.35 -5.16 11.10
CA GLY A 74 -22.41 -6.11 11.46
C GLY A 74 -23.02 -6.85 10.28
N GLN A 75 -22.66 -6.51 9.04
CA GLN A 75 -23.29 -7.04 7.83
C GLN A 75 -22.33 -7.91 7.03
N MET A 76 -21.71 -8.89 7.70
CA MET A 76 -20.68 -9.76 7.12
C MET A 76 -21.20 -10.70 6.02
N LYS A 77 -22.51 -10.92 5.97
CA LYS A 77 -23.12 -11.75 4.92
C LYS A 77 -23.25 -11.03 3.59
N ASP A 78 -23.25 -9.70 3.60
CA ASP A 78 -23.25 -8.90 2.38
C ASP A 78 -21.79 -8.78 1.88
N ALA A 79 -21.51 -9.36 0.73
CA ALA A 79 -20.14 -9.42 0.18
C ALA A 79 -19.55 -8.03 -0.07
N ALA A 80 -20.34 -7.09 -0.57
CA ALA A 80 -19.89 -5.73 -0.84
C ALA A 80 -19.56 -4.98 0.46
N LEU A 81 -20.41 -5.10 1.48
CA LEU A 81 -20.18 -4.46 2.77
C LEU A 81 -19.05 -5.14 3.56
N ARG A 82 -18.89 -6.45 3.41
CA ARG A 82 -17.74 -7.16 3.98
C ARG A 82 -16.43 -6.70 3.35
N LEU A 83 -16.42 -6.47 2.03
CA LEU A 83 -15.23 -5.97 1.33
C LEU A 83 -14.76 -4.64 1.90
N THR A 84 -15.66 -3.67 2.05
CA THR A 84 -15.31 -2.32 2.49
C THR A 84 -15.12 -2.19 3.99
N SER A 85 -15.79 -3.02 4.79
CA SER A 85 -15.73 -2.95 6.25
C SER A 85 -14.66 -3.83 6.88
N LEU A 86 -14.29 -4.93 6.24
CA LEU A 86 -13.33 -5.89 6.79
C LEU A 86 -12.17 -6.19 5.84
N GLU A 87 -12.45 -6.68 4.64
CA GLU A 87 -11.41 -7.27 3.77
C GLU A 87 -10.43 -6.23 3.26
N HIS A 88 -10.91 -5.10 2.76
CA HIS A 88 -10.06 -4.01 2.27
C HIS A 88 -9.18 -3.41 3.39
N PRO A 89 -9.73 -3.00 4.55
CA PRO A 89 -8.90 -2.49 5.64
C PRO A 89 -7.88 -3.51 6.13
N LEU A 90 -8.30 -4.76 6.31
CA LEU A 90 -7.43 -5.80 6.86
C LEU A 90 -6.26 -6.10 5.91
N MET A 91 -6.53 -6.31 4.61
CA MET A 91 -5.47 -6.61 3.64
C MET A 91 -4.54 -5.43 3.44
N ASN A 92 -5.06 -4.21 3.53
CA ASN A 92 -4.23 -3.01 3.47
C ASN A 92 -3.27 -2.94 4.67
N ILE A 93 -3.76 -3.20 5.87
CA ILE A 93 -2.91 -3.19 7.07
C ILE A 93 -1.80 -4.23 6.93
N ILE A 94 -2.14 -5.46 6.53
CA ILE A 94 -1.15 -6.53 6.35
C ILE A 94 -0.13 -6.13 5.29
N GLY A 95 -0.59 -5.64 4.14
CA GLY A 95 0.30 -5.20 3.05
C GLY A 95 1.23 -4.07 3.47
N ILE A 96 0.72 -3.09 4.20
CA ILE A 96 1.51 -1.96 4.69
C ILE A 96 2.52 -2.40 5.75
N VAL A 97 2.17 -3.35 6.61
CA VAL A 97 3.10 -3.94 7.57
C VAL A 97 4.25 -4.62 6.83
N LEU A 98 3.98 -5.39 5.77
CA LEU A 98 5.03 -6.01 4.96
C LEU A 98 5.95 -4.98 4.32
N ILE A 99 5.39 -3.92 3.74
CA ILE A 99 6.17 -2.83 3.15
C ILE A 99 7.06 -2.18 4.20
N THR A 100 6.53 -1.93 5.39
CA THR A 100 7.28 -1.33 6.51
C THR A 100 8.40 -2.26 6.98
N ILE A 101 8.16 -3.56 7.05
CA ILE A 101 9.19 -4.55 7.39
C ILE A 101 10.31 -4.53 6.34
N GLY A 102 9.97 -4.46 5.06
CA GLY A 102 10.94 -4.38 3.98
C GLY A 102 11.84 -3.15 4.12
N TRP A 103 11.25 -1.99 4.43
CA TRP A 103 12.01 -0.77 4.70
C TRP A 103 12.96 -0.95 5.88
N MET A 104 12.48 -1.51 6.98
CA MET A 104 13.31 -1.71 8.19
C MET A 104 14.43 -2.70 7.93
N LYS A 105 14.17 -3.78 7.22
CA LYS A 105 15.17 -4.80 6.91
C LYS A 105 16.29 -4.28 6.02
N HIS A 106 15.97 -3.45 5.01
CA HIS A 106 17.00 -2.95 4.09
C HIS A 106 18.09 -2.15 4.81
N LYS A 107 17.73 -1.46 5.90
CA LYS A 107 18.68 -0.66 6.66
C LYS A 107 19.80 -1.48 7.29
N LYS A 108 19.55 -2.76 7.56
CA LYS A 108 20.50 -3.67 8.19
C LYS A 108 21.35 -4.45 7.18
N LEU A 109 21.04 -4.30 5.89
CA LEU A 109 21.73 -5.01 4.82
C LEU A 109 22.86 -4.16 4.25
N THR A 110 23.88 -4.82 3.70
CA THR A 110 25.09 -4.15 3.23
C THR A 110 25.34 -4.28 1.74
N THR A 111 24.70 -5.25 1.07
CA THR A 111 24.89 -5.45 -0.36
C THR A 111 23.73 -4.88 -1.17
N SER A 112 24.02 -4.40 -2.38
CA SER A 112 23.01 -3.90 -3.30
C SER A 112 22.00 -4.97 -3.66
N GLU A 113 22.46 -6.18 -3.95
CA GLU A 113 21.59 -7.31 -4.28
C GLU A 113 20.60 -7.62 -3.17
N SER A 114 21.06 -7.70 -1.92
CA SER A 114 20.19 -8.01 -0.79
C SER A 114 19.15 -6.92 -0.54
N LYS A 115 19.52 -5.65 -0.72
CA LYS A 115 18.59 -4.53 -0.59
C LYS A 115 17.51 -4.57 -1.66
N PHE A 116 17.87 -4.70 -2.93
CA PHE A 116 16.91 -4.82 -4.01
C PHE A 116 15.99 -6.04 -3.85
N LYS A 117 16.57 -7.17 -3.45
CA LYS A 117 15.80 -8.39 -3.20
C LYS A 117 14.76 -8.19 -2.09
N THR A 118 15.16 -7.56 -1.00
CA THR A 118 14.28 -7.28 0.13
C THR A 118 13.11 -6.38 -0.30
N PHE A 119 13.38 -5.30 -1.00
CA PHE A 119 12.33 -4.43 -1.51
C PHE A 119 11.44 -5.16 -2.53
N SER A 120 12.02 -5.95 -3.41
CA SER A 120 11.23 -6.71 -4.40
C SER A 120 10.25 -7.65 -3.73
N ILE A 121 10.66 -8.35 -2.69
CA ILE A 121 9.81 -9.30 -1.96
C ILE A 121 8.76 -8.56 -1.13
N TYR A 122 9.18 -7.69 -0.24
CA TYR A 122 8.26 -7.09 0.75
C TYR A 122 7.34 -6.03 0.13
N TYR A 123 7.87 -5.16 -0.72
CA TYR A 123 7.04 -4.19 -1.42
C TYR A 123 6.16 -4.86 -2.46
N GLY A 124 6.69 -5.87 -3.15
CA GLY A 124 5.92 -6.63 -4.13
C GLY A 124 4.75 -7.39 -3.52
N LEU A 125 5.00 -8.12 -2.43
CA LEU A 125 3.93 -8.83 -1.70
C LEU A 125 2.94 -7.85 -1.08
N GLY A 126 3.42 -6.77 -0.49
CA GLY A 126 2.55 -5.73 0.06
C GLY A 126 1.62 -5.15 -0.99
N LEU A 127 2.16 -4.79 -2.16
CA LEU A 127 1.37 -4.30 -3.29
C LEU A 127 0.32 -5.31 -3.73
N ALA A 128 0.71 -6.59 -3.87
CA ALA A 128 -0.22 -7.64 -4.28
C ALA A 128 -1.38 -7.79 -3.30
N LEU A 129 -1.10 -7.78 -2.00
CA LEU A 129 -2.14 -7.88 -0.97
C LEU A 129 -3.08 -6.67 -0.99
N ILE A 130 -2.53 -5.47 -1.11
CA ILE A 130 -3.33 -4.25 -1.20
C ILE A 130 -4.25 -4.30 -2.42
N LEU A 131 -3.72 -4.67 -3.59
CA LEU A 131 -4.50 -4.76 -4.82
C LEU A 131 -5.59 -5.83 -4.76
N SER A 132 -5.39 -6.89 -3.98
CA SER A 132 -6.32 -8.02 -3.94
C SER A 132 -7.70 -7.68 -3.40
N LYS A 133 -7.81 -6.64 -2.56
CA LYS A 133 -9.06 -6.28 -1.89
C LYS A 133 -9.44 -4.81 -2.05
N ILE A 134 -9.06 -4.20 -3.16
CA ILE A 134 -9.57 -2.89 -3.52
C ILE A 134 -11.02 -3.04 -4.01
N PRO A 135 -11.93 -2.15 -3.58
CA PRO A 135 -13.31 -2.15 -4.12
C PRO A 135 -13.34 -1.55 -5.52
N TRP A 136 -12.82 -2.30 -6.49
CA TRP A 136 -12.64 -1.85 -7.87
C TRP A 136 -13.94 -1.34 -8.51
N GLY A 137 -15.07 -1.99 -8.20
CA GLY A 137 -16.36 -1.63 -8.78
C GLY A 137 -16.85 -0.25 -8.39
N SER A 138 -16.39 0.29 -7.26
CA SER A 138 -16.82 1.61 -6.77
C SER A 138 -15.73 2.67 -6.87
N TRP A 139 -14.49 2.28 -7.14
CA TRP A 139 -13.38 3.25 -7.14
C TRP A 139 -13.41 4.20 -8.32
N PHE A 140 -13.81 3.69 -9.49
CA PHE A 140 -13.81 4.47 -10.72
C PHE A 140 -15.19 5.05 -11.07
N ASP A 141 -16.19 4.92 -10.20
CA ASP A 141 -17.53 5.45 -10.39
C ASP A 141 -17.63 6.94 -10.00
#